data_40c9faed1257c6c5592dae4f882a512e
#
_entry.id   40c9faed1257c6c5592dae4f882a512e
#
_cell.length_a   1.000
_cell.length_b   1.000
_cell.length_c   1.000
_cell.angle_alpha   90.00
_cell.angle_beta   90.00
_cell.angle_gamma   90.00
#
_symmetry.space_group_name_H-M   'P 1'
#
loop_
_entity.id
_entity.type
_entity.pdbx_description
1 polymer ?
#
loop_
_entity_poly.entity_id
_entity_poly.type
_entity_poly.pdbx_seq_one_letter_code
_entity_poly.pdbx_strand_id
1 'polypeptide(L)'
;MARDDKSDIKLSYIRDLFAKECKEIEEYCILKEKQHIQISPREGKLLNLFIKIHKVRSIVEIGTLYGYSSICMAKALPEYGHIYTIENNPEHFKIAKKNFSAFNLDNKITLIAGNALGKLDELSAGAPYDMIFIDADKDSYPKYLDWAESYIKQDGLIVADNTLLFNTVFLELPPKEVSEKSWRAMREFNYRLSDEKKYCSILIPTDEGMTVALKLT
;
A
#
# COMPACT_ATOMS: atom_id res chain seq x y z
N MET A 1 6.79 7.02 31.53
CA MET A 1 7.69 5.87 31.24
C MET A 1 6.99 4.50 31.17
N ALA A 2 5.90 4.23 31.90
CA ALA A 2 5.31 2.85 31.90
C ALA A 2 4.29 2.54 30.77
N ARG A 3 3.90 3.50 29.94
CA ARG A 3 2.96 3.26 28.81
C ARG A 3 3.65 2.84 27.51
N ASP A 4 4.84 3.38 27.22
CA ASP A 4 5.58 3.09 25.97
C ASP A 4 6.10 1.64 25.95
N ASP A 5 6.63 1.14 27.06
CA ASP A 5 7.18 -0.21 27.18
C ASP A 5 6.12 -1.31 26.90
N LYS A 6 4.88 -1.15 27.37
CA LYS A 6 3.79 -2.11 27.11
C LYS A 6 3.30 -2.08 25.65
N SER A 7 3.37 -0.93 24.99
CA SER A 7 3.01 -0.80 23.58
C SER A 7 3.98 -1.58 22.70
N ASP A 8 5.27 -1.43 22.92
CA ASP A 8 6.32 -2.10 22.15
C ASP A 8 6.30 -3.62 22.36
N ILE A 9 6.08 -4.07 23.60
CA ILE A 9 5.92 -5.52 23.91
C ILE A 9 4.71 -6.09 23.18
N LYS A 10 3.56 -5.40 23.20
CA LYS A 10 2.35 -5.82 22.49
C LYS A 10 2.59 -5.91 20.98
N LEU A 11 3.24 -4.92 20.38
CA LEU A 11 3.51 -4.88 18.96
C LEU A 11 4.49 -5.99 18.54
N SER A 12 5.52 -6.26 19.37
CA SER A 12 6.44 -7.37 19.17
C SER A 12 5.71 -8.72 19.24
N TYR A 13 4.87 -8.93 20.24
CA TYR A 13 4.06 -10.15 20.36
C TYR A 13 3.20 -10.41 19.13
N ILE A 14 2.50 -9.38 18.63
CA ILE A 14 1.65 -9.50 17.43
C ILE A 14 2.50 -9.85 16.21
N ARG A 15 3.62 -9.14 15.99
CA ARG A 15 4.51 -9.35 14.86
C ARG A 15 5.08 -10.77 14.87
N ASP A 16 5.62 -11.20 16.00
CA ASP A 16 6.33 -12.48 16.10
C ASP A 16 5.39 -13.70 16.04
N LEU A 17 4.11 -13.50 16.41
CA LEU A 17 3.12 -14.58 16.39
C LEU A 17 2.30 -14.63 15.09
N PHE A 18 1.87 -13.49 14.58
CA PHE A 18 0.92 -13.42 13.45
C PHE A 18 1.53 -12.96 12.12
N ALA A 19 2.68 -12.29 12.15
CA ALA A 19 3.30 -11.70 10.96
C ALA A 19 4.73 -12.21 10.70
N LYS A 20 5.06 -13.42 11.16
CA LYS A 20 6.41 -14.00 11.07
C LYS A 20 6.94 -14.04 9.64
N GLU A 21 6.16 -14.52 8.67
CA GLU A 21 6.57 -14.57 7.26
C GLU A 21 6.86 -13.16 6.70
N CYS A 22 6.00 -12.19 6.99
CA CYS A 22 6.22 -10.81 6.55
C CYS A 22 7.47 -10.20 7.21
N LYS A 23 7.76 -10.53 8.46
CA LYS A 23 9.00 -10.13 9.15
C LYS A 23 10.24 -10.74 8.47
N GLU A 24 10.21 -12.01 8.11
CA GLU A 24 11.31 -12.67 7.38
C GLU A 24 11.56 -12.02 6.01
N ILE A 25 10.49 -11.63 5.30
CA ILE A 25 10.59 -10.88 4.04
C ILE A 25 11.20 -9.50 4.29
N GLU A 26 10.73 -8.80 5.32
CA GLU A 26 11.27 -7.50 5.72
C GLU A 26 12.78 -7.60 5.99
N GLU A 27 13.21 -8.53 6.83
CA GLU A 27 14.61 -8.76 7.18
C GLU A 27 15.50 -9.01 5.95
N TYR A 28 14.96 -9.67 4.93
CA TYR A 28 15.65 -9.89 3.65
C TYR A 28 15.71 -8.63 2.79
N CYS A 29 14.60 -7.91 2.66
CA CYS A 29 14.48 -6.75 1.78
C CYS A 29 15.14 -5.49 2.34
N ILE A 30 15.62 -5.52 3.59
CA ILE A 30 16.17 -4.35 4.26
C ILE A 30 17.50 -3.92 3.61
N LEU A 31 17.45 -2.76 2.97
CA LEU A 31 18.57 -1.84 2.93
C LEU A 31 18.41 -0.87 4.09
N LYS A 32 19.29 -0.94 5.06
CA LYS A 32 19.23 -0.31 6.39
C LYS A 32 18.79 1.16 6.44
N GLU A 33 18.86 1.88 5.33
CA GLU A 33 18.62 3.32 5.27
C GLU A 33 17.16 3.73 5.07
N LYS A 34 16.26 2.80 4.67
CA LYS A 34 14.86 3.12 4.29
C LYS A 34 13.79 2.31 5.03
N GLN A 35 14.14 1.66 6.14
CA GLN A 35 13.22 0.83 6.95
C GLN A 35 11.97 1.56 7.44
N HIS A 36 12.06 2.90 7.58
CA HIS A 36 10.98 3.71 8.16
C HIS A 36 9.93 4.20 7.16
N ILE A 37 10.09 3.89 5.85
CA ILE A 37 9.17 4.37 4.82
C ILE A 37 8.43 3.24 4.09
N GLN A 38 8.58 2.00 4.52
CA GLN A 38 7.81 0.86 4.02
C GLN A 38 6.76 0.43 5.05
N ILE A 39 5.73 -0.27 4.60
CA ILE A 39 4.72 -0.84 5.49
C ILE A 39 5.37 -1.80 6.50
N SER A 40 4.77 -1.91 7.69
CA SER A 40 5.23 -2.85 8.71
C SER A 40 4.86 -4.32 8.39
N PRO A 41 5.50 -5.32 9.03
CA PRO A 41 5.10 -6.72 8.88
C PRO A 41 3.63 -6.99 9.22
N ARG A 42 3.05 -6.23 10.14
CA ARG A 42 1.62 -6.32 10.51
C ARG A 42 0.72 -5.85 9.37
N GLU A 43 1.07 -4.77 8.71
CA GLU A 43 0.36 -4.25 7.54
C GLU A 43 0.53 -5.18 6.35
N GLY A 44 1.74 -5.73 6.12
CA GLY A 44 1.96 -6.78 5.12
C GLY A 44 1.07 -8.01 5.36
N LYS A 45 0.89 -8.43 6.63
CA LYS A 45 -0.01 -9.52 6.98
C LYS A 45 -1.49 -9.16 6.80
N LEU A 46 -1.85 -7.90 7.04
CA LEU A 46 -3.20 -7.40 6.82
C LEU A 46 -3.55 -7.41 5.31
N LEU A 47 -2.62 -6.97 4.44
CA LEU A 47 -2.77 -7.08 2.98
C LEU A 47 -2.96 -8.55 2.56
N ASN A 48 -2.16 -9.48 3.11
CA ASN A 48 -2.33 -10.91 2.84
C ASN A 48 -3.74 -11.41 3.19
N LEU A 49 -4.27 -10.97 4.33
CA LEU A 49 -5.61 -11.35 4.78
C LEU A 49 -6.69 -10.82 3.82
N PHE A 50 -6.61 -9.55 3.41
CA PHE A 50 -7.55 -8.97 2.45
C PHE A 50 -7.51 -9.71 1.11
N ILE A 51 -6.33 -10.00 0.58
CA ILE A 51 -6.16 -10.76 -0.67
C ILE A 51 -6.83 -12.12 -0.58
N LYS A 52 -6.63 -12.85 0.53
CA LYS A 52 -7.21 -14.17 0.75
C LYS A 52 -8.73 -14.14 0.91
N ILE A 53 -9.26 -13.24 1.76
CA ILE A 53 -10.70 -13.13 2.02
C ILE A 53 -11.43 -12.70 0.75
N HIS A 54 -10.90 -11.72 0.04
CA HIS A 54 -11.52 -11.15 -1.15
C HIS A 54 -11.22 -11.92 -2.43
N LYS A 55 -10.38 -12.97 -2.36
CA LYS A 55 -9.97 -13.82 -3.50
C LYS A 55 -9.37 -13.01 -4.65
N VAL A 56 -8.57 -12.01 -4.30
CA VAL A 56 -7.89 -11.11 -5.25
C VAL A 56 -6.99 -11.91 -6.18
N ARG A 57 -6.99 -11.54 -7.48
CA ARG A 57 -6.16 -12.14 -8.53
C ARG A 57 -5.31 -11.12 -9.28
N SER A 58 -5.78 -9.88 -9.38
CA SER A 58 -5.10 -8.81 -10.09
C SER A 58 -4.95 -7.59 -9.20
N ILE A 59 -3.70 -7.11 -9.07
CA ILE A 59 -3.35 -5.97 -8.23
C ILE A 59 -2.59 -4.94 -9.06
N VAL A 60 -2.93 -3.66 -8.88
CA VAL A 60 -2.05 -2.55 -9.25
C VAL A 60 -1.52 -1.91 -7.97
N GLU A 61 -0.21 -1.81 -7.85
CA GLU A 61 0.50 -1.15 -6.76
C GLU A 61 1.15 0.13 -7.27
N ILE A 62 0.88 1.22 -6.58
CA ILE A 62 1.43 2.55 -6.87
C ILE A 62 2.47 2.88 -5.82
N GLY A 63 3.75 2.77 -6.18
CA GLY A 63 4.89 2.86 -5.28
C GLY A 63 5.42 1.47 -4.88
N THR A 64 6.60 1.12 -5.41
CA THR A 64 7.23 -0.19 -5.16
C THR A 64 8.29 -0.12 -4.07
N LEU A 65 9.05 0.99 -4.03
CA LEU A 65 10.27 1.12 -3.23
C LEU A 65 11.22 -0.08 -3.47
N TYR A 66 11.46 -0.91 -2.47
CA TYR A 66 12.31 -2.12 -2.57
C TYR A 66 11.51 -3.40 -2.80
N GLY A 67 10.18 -3.30 -2.97
CA GLY A 67 9.29 -4.41 -3.31
C GLY A 67 8.80 -5.23 -2.13
N TYR A 68 8.93 -4.74 -0.90
CA TYR A 68 8.50 -5.46 0.29
C TYR A 68 6.98 -5.76 0.28
N SER A 69 6.15 -4.74 0.10
CA SER A 69 4.69 -4.86 -0.03
C SER A 69 4.29 -5.76 -1.19
N SER A 70 4.92 -5.57 -2.36
CA SER A 70 4.70 -6.41 -3.54
C SER A 70 4.96 -7.89 -3.25
N ILE A 71 6.07 -8.22 -2.56
CA ILE A 71 6.41 -9.62 -2.21
C ILE A 71 5.39 -10.18 -1.22
N CYS A 72 5.01 -9.44 -0.18
CA CYS A 72 3.98 -9.85 0.76
C CYS A 72 2.67 -10.16 0.03
N MET A 73 2.22 -9.27 -0.85
CA MET A 73 1.00 -9.44 -1.62
C MET A 73 1.08 -10.62 -2.61
N ALA A 74 2.20 -10.76 -3.34
CA ALA A 74 2.39 -11.83 -4.32
C ALA A 74 2.36 -13.23 -3.70
N LYS A 75 2.88 -13.39 -2.47
CA LYS A 75 2.80 -14.64 -1.71
C LYS A 75 1.38 -15.00 -1.26
N ALA A 76 0.51 -14.01 -1.12
CA ALA A 76 -0.90 -14.22 -0.78
C ALA A 76 -1.78 -14.55 -2.00
N LEU A 77 -1.38 -14.12 -3.19
CA LEU A 77 -2.09 -14.37 -4.45
C LEU A 77 -2.12 -15.87 -4.82
N PRO A 78 -3.18 -16.32 -5.51
CA PRO A 78 -3.21 -17.66 -6.10
C PRO A 78 -2.11 -17.80 -7.19
N GLU A 79 -1.90 -19.02 -7.68
CA GLU A 79 -0.84 -19.34 -8.66
C GLU A 79 -0.91 -18.45 -9.92
N TYR A 80 -2.11 -18.19 -10.41
CA TYR A 80 -2.39 -17.36 -11.59
C TYR A 80 -2.68 -15.89 -11.26
N GLY A 81 -2.45 -15.47 -10.02
CA GLY A 81 -2.57 -14.06 -9.63
C GLY A 81 -1.37 -13.23 -10.06
N HIS A 82 -1.59 -11.94 -10.32
CA HIS A 82 -0.55 -11.05 -10.84
C HIS A 82 -0.60 -9.66 -10.22
N ILE A 83 0.59 -9.06 -10.05
CA ILE A 83 0.78 -7.69 -9.57
C ILE A 83 1.48 -6.86 -10.64
N TYR A 84 0.95 -5.69 -10.91
CA TYR A 84 1.63 -4.61 -11.65
C TYR A 84 2.04 -3.55 -10.63
N THR A 85 3.34 -3.28 -10.50
CA THR A 85 3.85 -2.31 -9.53
C THR A 85 4.73 -1.26 -10.21
N ILE A 86 4.57 0.01 -9.82
CA ILE A 86 5.19 1.15 -10.50
C ILE A 86 6.23 1.79 -9.57
N GLU A 87 7.44 1.99 -10.09
CA GLU A 87 8.54 2.66 -9.37
C GLU A 87 9.18 3.74 -10.23
N ASN A 88 9.27 4.95 -9.69
CA ASN A 88 9.85 6.10 -10.38
C ASN A 88 11.37 6.22 -10.19
N ASN A 89 11.91 5.74 -9.07
CA ASN A 89 13.33 5.84 -8.76
C ASN A 89 14.10 4.66 -9.38
N PRO A 90 15.08 4.91 -10.30
CA PRO A 90 15.84 3.83 -10.94
C PRO A 90 16.65 2.94 -9.98
N GLU A 91 17.10 3.48 -8.86
CA GLU A 91 17.86 2.68 -7.88
C GLU A 91 16.91 1.76 -7.07
N HIS A 92 15.74 2.27 -6.65
CA HIS A 92 14.71 1.44 -6.02
C HIS A 92 14.25 0.33 -6.97
N PHE A 93 14.01 0.67 -8.24
CA PHE A 93 13.65 -0.29 -9.29
C PHE A 93 14.65 -1.44 -9.40
N LYS A 94 15.96 -1.14 -9.45
CA LYS A 94 17.01 -2.17 -9.52
C LYS A 94 17.00 -3.09 -8.30
N ILE A 95 16.75 -2.53 -7.14
CA ILE A 95 16.72 -3.27 -5.87
C ILE A 95 15.47 -4.15 -5.82
N ALA A 96 14.30 -3.59 -6.11
CA ALA A 96 13.04 -4.33 -6.15
C ALA A 96 13.12 -5.52 -7.11
N LYS A 97 13.68 -5.31 -8.31
CA LYS A 97 13.88 -6.39 -9.28
C LYS A 97 14.73 -7.54 -8.73
N LYS A 98 15.83 -7.22 -8.03
CA LYS A 98 16.68 -8.25 -7.39
C LYS A 98 15.92 -9.00 -6.30
N ASN A 99 15.15 -8.28 -5.50
CA ASN A 99 14.34 -8.87 -4.44
C ASN A 99 13.27 -9.82 -5.02
N PHE A 100 12.57 -9.41 -6.08
CA PHE A 100 11.57 -10.28 -6.75
C PHE A 100 12.18 -11.58 -7.27
N SER A 101 13.34 -11.50 -7.93
CA SER A 101 14.07 -12.70 -8.39
C SER A 101 14.52 -13.60 -7.24
N ALA A 102 15.00 -13.02 -6.13
CA ALA A 102 15.43 -13.79 -4.96
C ALA A 102 14.27 -14.57 -4.29
N PHE A 103 13.03 -14.06 -4.40
CA PHE A 103 11.84 -14.76 -3.93
C PHE A 103 11.14 -15.60 -5.02
N ASN A 104 11.72 -15.72 -6.22
CA ASN A 104 11.16 -16.43 -7.38
C ASN A 104 9.76 -15.92 -7.77
N LEU A 105 9.58 -14.60 -7.78
CA LEU A 105 8.31 -13.94 -8.06
C LEU A 105 8.27 -13.18 -9.40
N ASP A 106 9.31 -13.33 -10.24
CA ASP A 106 9.40 -12.64 -11.54
C ASP A 106 8.22 -12.96 -12.48
N ASN A 107 7.60 -14.12 -12.31
CA ASN A 107 6.42 -14.53 -13.08
C ASN A 107 5.09 -14.00 -12.53
N LYS A 108 5.08 -13.49 -11.28
CA LYS A 108 3.88 -12.94 -10.62
C LYS A 108 3.87 -11.44 -10.49
N ILE A 109 5.03 -10.78 -10.68
CA ILE A 109 5.17 -9.34 -10.49
C ILE A 109 5.75 -8.72 -11.75
N THR A 110 5.00 -7.81 -12.36
CA THR A 110 5.50 -6.92 -13.41
C THR A 110 5.90 -5.59 -12.79
N LEU A 111 7.20 -5.33 -12.77
CA LEU A 111 7.76 -4.06 -12.29
C LEU A 111 7.86 -3.06 -13.43
N ILE A 112 7.25 -1.90 -13.29
CA ILE A 112 7.13 -0.86 -14.31
C ILE A 112 7.92 0.38 -13.87
N ALA A 113 8.88 0.80 -14.71
CA ALA A 113 9.69 1.99 -14.45
C ALA A 113 8.99 3.26 -14.93
N GLY A 114 8.89 4.27 -14.08
CA GLY A 114 8.43 5.60 -14.46
C GLY A 114 7.51 6.27 -13.47
N ASN A 115 7.08 7.49 -13.83
CA ASN A 115 6.12 8.24 -13.02
C ASN A 115 4.75 7.54 -13.01
N ALA A 116 4.17 7.40 -11.82
CA ALA A 116 2.96 6.62 -11.63
C ALA A 116 1.79 7.13 -12.48
N LEU A 117 1.51 8.43 -12.49
CA LEU A 117 0.37 8.97 -13.25
C LEU A 117 0.46 8.67 -14.76
N GLY A 118 1.67 8.76 -15.34
CA GLY A 118 1.85 8.41 -16.75
C GLY A 118 1.78 6.90 -17.03
N LYS A 119 2.16 6.06 -16.07
CA LYS A 119 2.15 4.60 -16.21
C LYS A 119 0.79 3.96 -15.92
N LEU A 120 -0.02 4.61 -15.11
CA LEU A 120 -1.39 4.16 -14.86
C LEU A 120 -2.25 4.16 -16.13
N ASP A 121 -2.04 5.12 -17.04
CA ASP A 121 -2.74 5.16 -18.34
C ASP A 121 -2.44 3.89 -19.18
N GLU A 122 -1.18 3.42 -19.15
CA GLU A 122 -0.79 2.18 -19.85
C GLU A 122 -1.49 0.95 -19.26
N LEU A 123 -1.73 0.94 -17.94
CA LEU A 123 -2.41 -0.14 -17.23
C LEU A 123 -3.93 -0.14 -17.43
N SER A 124 -4.51 0.95 -17.90
CA SER A 124 -5.96 1.06 -18.12
C SER A 124 -6.50 -0.02 -19.08
N ALA A 125 -5.68 -0.47 -20.04
CA ALA A 125 -6.05 -1.53 -20.97
C ALA A 125 -6.21 -2.91 -20.32
N GLY A 126 -5.61 -3.14 -19.15
CA GLY A 126 -5.72 -4.41 -18.39
C GLY A 126 -6.86 -4.45 -17.37
N ALA A 127 -7.61 -3.37 -17.26
CA ALA A 127 -8.73 -3.27 -16.31
C ALA A 127 -9.92 -4.19 -16.68
N PRO A 128 -10.82 -4.50 -15.74
CA PRO A 128 -10.82 -4.03 -14.35
C PRO A 128 -9.96 -4.88 -13.40
N TYR A 129 -9.41 -4.24 -12.36
CA TYR A 129 -8.56 -4.86 -11.35
C TYR A 129 -9.35 -5.25 -10.09
N ASP A 130 -8.86 -6.26 -9.34
CA ASP A 130 -9.49 -6.69 -8.09
C ASP A 130 -9.09 -5.80 -6.92
N MET A 131 -7.84 -5.32 -6.91
CA MET A 131 -7.30 -4.50 -5.84
C MET A 131 -6.34 -3.44 -6.38
N ILE A 132 -6.38 -2.26 -5.79
CA ILE A 132 -5.41 -1.18 -6.03
C ILE A 132 -4.80 -0.81 -4.69
N PHE A 133 -3.47 -0.90 -4.59
CA PHE A 133 -2.71 -0.50 -3.41
C PHE A 133 -1.93 0.78 -3.71
N ILE A 134 -2.13 1.82 -2.87
CA ILE A 134 -1.56 3.16 -3.06
C ILE A 134 -0.62 3.47 -1.90
N ASP A 135 0.68 3.55 -2.20
CA ASP A 135 1.73 3.96 -1.27
C ASP A 135 2.84 4.74 -2.01
N ALA A 136 2.52 5.94 -2.44
CA ALA A 136 3.41 6.80 -3.23
C ALA A 136 3.43 8.25 -2.70
N ASP A 137 3.72 9.21 -3.57
CA ASP A 137 3.71 10.63 -3.23
C ASP A 137 2.32 11.11 -2.81
N LYS A 138 2.25 11.72 -1.64
CA LYS A 138 0.98 12.04 -0.97
C LYS A 138 0.17 13.15 -1.67
N ASP A 139 0.85 14.02 -2.41
CA ASP A 139 0.23 15.09 -3.22
C ASP A 139 -0.68 14.56 -4.33
N SER A 140 -0.43 13.35 -4.80
CA SER A 140 -1.11 12.75 -5.96
C SER A 140 -2.23 11.78 -5.57
N TYR A 141 -2.47 11.53 -4.28
CA TYR A 141 -3.48 10.57 -3.82
C TYR A 141 -4.89 10.79 -4.41
N PRO A 142 -5.41 12.03 -4.52
CA PRO A 142 -6.71 12.25 -5.18
C PRO A 142 -6.72 11.80 -6.64
N LYS A 143 -5.62 12.00 -7.39
CA LYS A 143 -5.49 11.58 -8.79
C LYS A 143 -5.35 10.07 -8.93
N TYR A 144 -4.64 9.43 -7.98
CA TYR A 144 -4.59 7.96 -7.92
C TYR A 144 -5.97 7.38 -7.67
N LEU A 145 -6.77 8.04 -6.82
CA LEU A 145 -8.16 7.64 -6.57
C LEU A 145 -9.04 7.83 -7.82
N ASP A 146 -8.89 8.92 -8.58
CA ASP A 146 -9.62 9.14 -9.85
C ASP A 146 -9.40 7.97 -10.82
N TRP A 147 -8.13 7.55 -10.96
CA TRP A 147 -7.80 6.40 -11.78
C TRP A 147 -8.36 5.11 -11.18
N ALA A 148 -8.19 4.89 -9.89
CA ALA A 148 -8.67 3.70 -9.20
C ALA A 148 -10.18 3.54 -9.33
N GLU A 149 -10.97 4.60 -9.14
CA GLU A 149 -12.43 4.59 -9.31
C GLU A 149 -12.85 4.13 -10.72
N SER A 150 -12.05 4.47 -11.74
CA SER A 150 -12.37 4.15 -13.13
C SER A 150 -12.02 2.71 -13.52
N TYR A 151 -11.00 2.13 -12.89
CA TYR A 151 -10.38 0.88 -13.36
C TYR A 151 -10.42 -0.28 -12.35
N ILE A 152 -10.98 -0.06 -11.17
CA ILE A 152 -11.25 -1.13 -10.21
C ILE A 152 -12.62 -1.77 -10.49
N LYS A 153 -12.77 -3.04 -10.20
CA LYS A 153 -14.07 -3.74 -10.27
C LYS A 153 -15.06 -3.15 -9.28
N GLN A 154 -16.35 -3.35 -9.56
CA GLN A 154 -17.35 -3.32 -8.51
C GLN A 154 -16.98 -4.38 -7.46
N ASP A 155 -17.18 -4.07 -6.20
CA ASP A 155 -16.70 -4.86 -5.06
C ASP A 155 -15.16 -5.04 -5.02
N GLY A 156 -14.39 -4.28 -5.79
CA GLY A 156 -12.93 -4.27 -5.71
C GLY A 156 -12.40 -3.46 -4.53
N LEU A 157 -11.17 -3.77 -4.10
CA LEU A 157 -10.54 -3.15 -2.93
C LEU A 157 -9.58 -2.03 -3.33
N ILE A 158 -9.80 -0.83 -2.78
CA ILE A 158 -8.81 0.25 -2.75
C ILE A 158 -8.20 0.24 -1.35
N VAL A 159 -6.89 0.05 -1.28
CA VAL A 159 -6.13 0.10 -0.03
C VAL A 159 -5.04 1.17 -0.16
N ALA A 160 -4.94 2.04 0.82
CA ALA A 160 -3.96 3.12 0.81
C ALA A 160 -3.23 3.23 2.13
N ASP A 161 -1.91 3.34 2.07
CA ASP A 161 -1.06 3.51 3.26
C ASP A 161 -0.76 4.99 3.56
N ASN A 162 -0.34 5.25 4.80
CA ASN A 162 0.00 6.56 5.37
C ASN A 162 -1.15 7.59 5.30
N THR A 163 -2.39 7.14 5.40
CA THR A 163 -3.56 8.01 5.24
C THR A 163 -3.85 8.91 6.44
N LEU A 164 -3.14 8.70 7.57
CA LEU A 164 -3.07 9.67 8.67
C LEU A 164 -2.00 10.76 8.47
N LEU A 165 -1.11 10.58 7.47
CA LEU A 165 -0.07 11.56 7.10
C LEU A 165 0.69 12.09 8.31
N PHE A 166 1.56 11.24 8.90
CA PHE A 166 2.30 11.56 10.13
C PHE A 166 1.39 12.02 11.29
N ASN A 167 0.18 11.44 11.36
CA ASN A 167 -0.84 11.79 12.36
C ASN A 167 -1.24 13.28 12.33
N THR A 168 -1.37 13.87 11.15
CA THR A 168 -1.65 15.31 10.98
C THR A 168 -2.96 15.64 10.30
N VAL A 169 -3.59 14.70 9.58
CA VAL A 169 -4.80 14.98 8.77
C VAL A 169 -5.99 15.47 9.59
N PHE A 170 -6.07 15.17 10.88
CA PHE A 170 -7.13 15.59 11.79
C PHE A 170 -6.86 16.94 12.49
N LEU A 171 -5.68 17.53 12.28
CA LEU A 171 -5.36 18.85 12.81
C LEU A 171 -6.09 19.95 12.01
N GLU A 172 -6.32 21.09 12.61
CA GLU A 172 -6.93 22.25 11.91
C GLU A 172 -6.00 22.83 10.84
N LEU A 173 -4.68 22.80 11.09
CA LEU A 173 -3.64 23.28 10.19
C LEU A 173 -2.49 22.24 10.14
N PRO A 174 -1.80 22.10 9.01
CA PRO A 174 -0.64 21.23 8.93
C PRO A 174 0.54 21.80 9.75
N PRO A 175 1.32 20.94 10.43
CA PRO A 175 2.58 21.37 11.04
C PRO A 175 3.59 21.78 9.96
N LYS A 176 4.64 22.52 10.35
CA LYS A 176 5.63 23.08 9.42
C LYS A 176 6.37 22.02 8.59
N GLU A 177 6.50 20.82 9.12
CA GLU A 177 7.20 19.68 8.52
C GLU A 177 6.36 18.97 7.45
N VAL A 178 5.06 19.25 7.39
CA VAL A 178 4.13 18.65 6.42
C VAL A 178 3.71 19.68 5.38
N SER A 179 3.89 19.36 4.12
CA SER A 179 3.43 20.20 3.01
C SER A 179 1.93 20.43 3.09
N GLU A 180 1.49 21.67 3.00
CA GLU A 180 0.06 22.01 2.95
C GLU A 180 -0.64 21.29 1.77
N LYS A 181 0.06 21.12 0.66
CA LYS A 181 -0.46 20.43 -0.51
C LYS A 181 -0.72 18.94 -0.21
N SER A 182 0.24 18.23 0.39
CA SER A 182 0.08 16.83 0.80
C SER A 182 -1.04 16.68 1.84
N TRP A 183 -1.10 17.59 2.80
CA TRP A 183 -2.11 17.59 3.85
C TRP A 183 -3.52 17.77 3.29
N ARG A 184 -3.72 18.74 2.37
CA ARG A 184 -5.01 18.96 1.70
C ARG A 184 -5.40 17.75 0.84
N ALA A 185 -4.45 17.24 0.05
CA ALA A 185 -4.66 16.08 -0.81
C ALA A 185 -5.08 14.84 -0.01
N MET A 186 -4.44 14.58 1.13
CA MET A 186 -4.78 13.44 1.97
C MET A 186 -6.14 13.59 2.66
N ARG A 187 -6.49 14.79 3.10
CA ARG A 187 -7.84 15.07 3.64
C ARG A 187 -8.92 14.87 2.58
N GLU A 188 -8.69 15.36 1.36
CA GLU A 188 -9.59 15.13 0.22
C GLU A 188 -9.76 13.65 -0.08
N PHE A 189 -8.65 12.92 -0.14
CA PHE A 189 -8.65 11.47 -0.36
C PHE A 189 -9.48 10.73 0.69
N ASN A 190 -9.22 10.98 1.97
CA ASN A 190 -9.95 10.36 3.08
C ASN A 190 -11.44 10.74 3.07
N TYR A 191 -11.76 12.01 2.79
CA TYR A 191 -13.13 12.47 2.68
C TYR A 191 -13.89 11.76 1.54
N ARG A 192 -13.26 11.60 0.37
CA ARG A 192 -13.87 10.89 -0.76
C ARG A 192 -14.15 9.41 -0.43
N LEU A 193 -13.20 8.74 0.20
CA LEU A 193 -13.37 7.33 0.59
C LEU A 193 -14.34 7.12 1.76
N SER A 194 -14.70 8.16 2.49
CA SER A 194 -15.72 8.09 3.56
C SER A 194 -17.16 8.19 3.04
N ASP A 195 -17.38 8.36 1.74
CA ASP A 195 -18.72 8.40 1.16
C ASP A 195 -19.38 7.01 1.14
N GLU A 196 -20.21 6.74 2.13
CA GLU A 196 -20.91 5.46 2.31
C GLU A 196 -21.84 5.06 1.17
N LYS A 197 -22.18 5.98 0.26
CA LYS A 197 -22.95 5.66 -0.95
C LYS A 197 -22.10 5.00 -2.02
N LYS A 198 -20.78 5.28 -2.00
CA LYS A 198 -19.80 4.78 -2.97
C LYS A 198 -18.95 3.65 -2.43
N TYR A 199 -18.68 3.66 -1.14
CA TYR A 199 -17.73 2.75 -0.51
C TYR A 199 -18.24 2.18 0.82
N CYS A 200 -17.89 0.93 1.07
CA CYS A 200 -17.80 0.42 2.44
C CYS A 200 -16.33 0.53 2.85
N SER A 201 -16.01 1.49 3.72
CA SER A 201 -14.62 1.84 4.01
C SER A 201 -14.32 1.98 5.50
N ILE A 202 -13.04 1.82 5.83
CA ILE A 202 -12.51 2.04 7.17
C ILE A 202 -11.09 2.59 7.08
N LEU A 203 -10.74 3.53 7.94
CA LEU A 203 -9.36 3.91 8.23
C LEU A 203 -8.90 3.12 9.45
N ILE A 204 -7.99 2.18 9.25
CA ILE A 204 -7.40 1.35 10.30
C ILE A 204 -6.26 2.15 10.94
N PRO A 205 -6.28 2.38 12.27
CA PRO A 205 -5.25 3.16 12.94
C PRO A 205 -3.96 2.35 13.13
N THR A 206 -3.29 2.02 12.02
CA THR A 206 -1.91 1.57 12.03
C THR A 206 -0.98 2.73 12.40
N ASP A 207 0.34 2.55 12.35
CA ASP A 207 1.26 3.61 12.80
C ASP A 207 1.06 4.92 11.99
N GLU A 208 0.86 4.80 10.66
CA GLU A 208 0.63 5.93 9.74
C GLU A 208 -0.79 5.93 9.13
N GLY A 209 -1.65 5.00 9.55
CA GLY A 209 -3.01 4.83 9.06
C GLY A 209 -3.11 4.13 7.70
N MET A 210 -3.92 3.08 7.65
CA MET A 210 -4.22 2.37 6.41
C MET A 210 -5.73 2.47 6.12
N THR A 211 -6.10 3.13 5.02
CA THR A 211 -7.51 3.16 4.59
C THR A 211 -7.79 1.98 3.66
N VAL A 212 -8.89 1.30 3.94
CA VAL A 212 -9.41 0.18 3.13
C VAL A 212 -10.82 0.53 2.71
N ALA A 213 -11.09 0.48 1.41
CA ALA A 213 -12.38 0.79 0.84
C ALA A 213 -12.80 -0.26 -0.19
N LEU A 214 -13.99 -0.81 -0.02
CA LEU A 214 -14.67 -1.65 -1.00
C LEU A 214 -15.55 -0.74 -1.86
N LYS A 215 -15.36 -0.75 -3.18
CA LYS A 215 -16.17 0.03 -4.12
C LYS A 215 -17.56 -0.61 -4.26
N LEU A 216 -18.63 0.14 -3.96
CA LEU A 216 -20.01 -0.36 -4.02
C LEU A 216 -20.69 -0.12 -5.38
N THR A 217 -20.30 0.93 -6.12
CA THR A 217 -20.93 1.33 -7.38
C THR A 217 -19.92 1.71 -8.45
#